data_c35084bb90ed4d10b268e3b9b6e67410
#
_entry.id   c35084bb90ed4d10b268e3b9b6e67410
#
_cell.length_a   1.000
_cell.length_b   1.000
_cell.length_c   1.000
_cell.angle_alpha   90.00
_cell.angle_beta   90.00
_cell.angle_gamma   90.00
#
_symmetry.space_group_name_H-M   'P 1'
#
loop_
_entity.id
_entity.type
_entity.pdbx_description
1 polymer ?
#
loop_
_entity_poly.entity_id
_entity_poly.type
_entity_poly.pdbx_seq_one_letter_code
_entity_poly.pdbx_strand_id
1 'polypeptide(L)'
;MPGGFTFNQYLVVDEQPLLFHTGPRRMFPLVREAVAAVMPVERLRYVGLSHFEADECGALNEFLAVAPEAVPVCGRIAAMVSVDDVADRKPRALEDGETLALGRHRLTWLDTPHVPHAWECGFLFDETTRTLLCGDLFTQGGAEHAPVTESDILGPSEAMRASLDYYAHGRSTRPTMERLAALRPSTLACMHGSAWQGDGQKLILALADSLDRVEAGA
;
A
#
# COMPACT_ATOMS: atom_id res chain seq x y z
N MET A 1 -1.23 20.23 -2.75
CA MET A 1 -1.01 20.19 -4.20
C MET A 1 -2.14 20.94 -4.91
N PRO A 2 -1.87 21.72 -5.97
CA PRO A 2 -2.92 22.21 -6.83
C PRO A 2 -3.70 21.03 -7.43
N GLY A 3 -5.04 21.06 -7.39
CA GLY A 3 -5.88 19.95 -7.85
C GLY A 3 -6.21 18.87 -6.82
N GLY A 4 -5.67 18.95 -5.61
CA GLY A 4 -5.92 17.97 -4.56
C GLY A 4 -5.05 16.71 -4.65
N PHE A 5 -5.35 15.75 -3.77
CA PHE A 5 -4.67 14.45 -3.68
C PHE A 5 -5.56 13.46 -2.94
N THR A 6 -5.58 12.21 -3.36
CA THR A 6 -6.39 11.16 -2.72
C THR A 6 -5.52 10.29 -1.83
N PHE A 7 -6.14 9.71 -0.80
CA PHE A 7 -5.52 8.75 0.12
C PHE A 7 -6.44 7.54 0.22
N ASN A 8 -6.05 6.44 -0.34
CA ASN A 8 -6.84 5.21 -0.37
C ASN A 8 -6.52 4.32 0.82
N GLN A 9 -7.56 3.76 1.42
CA GLN A 9 -7.48 2.74 2.44
C GLN A 9 -8.18 1.49 1.93
N TYR A 10 -7.65 0.32 2.22
CA TYR A 10 -8.19 -0.95 1.76
C TYR A 10 -8.60 -1.82 2.94
N LEU A 11 -9.88 -2.18 2.97
CA LEU A 11 -10.44 -3.05 4.01
C LEU A 11 -10.64 -4.46 3.44
N VAL A 12 -9.91 -5.43 3.99
CA VAL A 12 -10.13 -6.84 3.70
C VAL A 12 -11.04 -7.42 4.78
N VAL A 13 -12.29 -7.72 4.40
CA VAL A 13 -13.31 -8.26 5.32
C VAL A 13 -13.25 -9.77 5.32
N ASP A 14 -12.82 -10.35 6.43
CA ASP A 14 -12.73 -11.79 6.63
C ASP A 14 -12.93 -12.12 8.13
N GLU A 15 -12.58 -13.33 8.55
CA GLU A 15 -12.62 -13.75 9.98
C GLU A 15 -11.71 -12.86 10.85
N GLN A 16 -10.53 -12.49 10.32
CA GLN A 16 -9.57 -11.57 10.93
C GLN A 16 -9.38 -10.33 10.03
N PRO A 17 -10.29 -9.32 10.11
CA PRO A 17 -10.26 -8.20 9.16
C PRO A 17 -8.98 -7.37 9.25
N LEU A 18 -8.50 -6.92 8.08
CA LEU A 18 -7.34 -6.04 7.93
C LEU A 18 -7.78 -4.71 7.32
N LEU A 19 -7.39 -3.60 7.94
CA LEU A 19 -7.35 -2.28 7.31
C LEU A 19 -5.90 -2.03 6.86
N PHE A 20 -5.67 -1.87 5.56
CA PHE A 20 -4.36 -1.53 5.00
C PHE A 20 -4.33 -0.05 4.65
N HIS A 21 -3.40 0.69 5.26
CA HIS A 21 -3.30 2.13 5.39
C HIS A 21 -4.44 2.76 6.24
N THR A 22 -4.10 3.80 6.96
CA THR A 22 -5.05 4.50 7.84
C THR A 22 -5.41 5.88 7.35
N GLY A 23 -4.64 6.41 6.41
CA GLY A 23 -4.66 7.81 6.05
C GLY A 23 -3.94 8.70 7.08
N PRO A 24 -3.76 9.99 6.75
CA PRO A 24 -3.29 10.98 7.69
C PRO A 24 -4.15 11.02 8.97
N ARG A 25 -3.55 11.31 10.11
CA ARG A 25 -4.23 11.33 11.42
C ARG A 25 -5.54 12.13 11.41
N ARG A 26 -5.57 13.26 10.71
CA ARG A 26 -6.77 14.11 10.63
C ARG A 26 -7.93 13.47 9.87
N MET A 27 -7.67 12.46 9.05
CA MET A 27 -8.68 11.71 8.31
C MET A 27 -9.31 10.58 9.14
N PHE A 28 -8.80 10.30 10.34
CA PHE A 28 -9.33 9.22 11.19
C PHE A 28 -10.86 9.19 11.30
N PRO A 29 -11.57 10.30 11.60
CA PRO A 29 -13.03 10.27 11.71
C PRO A 29 -13.71 9.81 10.41
N LEU A 30 -13.22 10.26 9.26
CA LEU A 30 -13.75 9.93 7.94
C LEU A 30 -13.50 8.46 7.60
N VAL A 31 -12.26 7.99 7.79
CA VAL A 31 -11.90 6.59 7.49
C VAL A 31 -12.60 5.63 8.44
N ARG A 32 -12.71 5.98 9.73
CA ARG A 32 -13.48 5.21 10.72
C ARG A 32 -14.94 5.07 10.30
N GLU A 33 -15.59 6.15 9.87
CA GLU A 33 -16.97 6.13 9.38
C GLU A 33 -17.12 5.23 8.15
N ALA A 34 -16.18 5.30 7.20
CA ALA A 34 -16.18 4.45 6.03
C ALA A 34 -16.03 2.96 6.40
N VAL A 35 -15.14 2.62 7.33
CA VAL A 35 -15.02 1.24 7.84
C VAL A 35 -16.30 0.81 8.56
N ALA A 36 -16.89 1.69 9.40
CA ALA A 36 -18.11 1.40 10.16
C ALA A 36 -19.34 1.17 9.25
N ALA A 37 -19.35 1.75 8.05
CA ALA A 37 -20.40 1.47 7.05
C ALA A 37 -20.33 0.05 6.47
N VAL A 38 -19.18 -0.64 6.60
CA VAL A 38 -18.97 -2.01 6.09
C VAL A 38 -19.03 -3.03 7.24
N MET A 39 -18.40 -2.72 8.37
CA MET A 39 -18.34 -3.63 9.53
C MET A 39 -18.07 -2.85 10.83
N PRO A 40 -18.42 -3.40 12.01
CA PRO A 40 -18.01 -2.78 13.28
C PRO A 40 -16.48 -2.62 13.36
N VAL A 41 -16.02 -1.40 13.62
CA VAL A 41 -14.57 -1.05 13.63
C VAL A 41 -13.81 -1.83 14.71
N GLU A 42 -14.48 -2.13 15.80
CA GLU A 42 -13.97 -2.90 16.94
C GLU A 42 -13.56 -4.33 16.56
N ARG A 43 -14.05 -4.83 15.41
CA ARG A 43 -13.69 -6.15 14.88
C ARG A 43 -12.39 -6.17 14.09
N LEU A 44 -11.77 -5.03 13.78
CA LEU A 44 -10.47 -5.02 13.14
C LEU A 44 -9.49 -5.87 13.93
N ARG A 45 -8.76 -6.71 13.22
CA ARG A 45 -7.71 -7.57 13.78
C ARG A 45 -6.32 -7.09 13.42
N TYR A 46 -6.20 -6.45 12.27
CA TYR A 46 -4.93 -5.93 11.79
C TYR A 46 -5.09 -4.52 11.22
N VAL A 47 -4.07 -3.69 11.45
CA VAL A 47 -3.87 -2.40 10.79
C VAL A 47 -2.51 -2.44 10.11
N GLY A 48 -2.50 -2.52 8.78
CA GLY A 48 -1.29 -2.69 7.99
C GLY A 48 -0.80 -1.40 7.34
N LEU A 49 0.49 -1.34 7.04
CA LEU A 49 1.13 -0.26 6.29
C LEU A 49 2.19 -0.80 5.35
N SER A 50 2.39 -0.12 4.22
CA SER A 50 3.45 -0.43 3.26
C SER A 50 4.81 0.07 3.73
N HIS A 51 4.85 1.30 4.22
CA HIS A 51 6.02 1.98 4.79
C HIS A 51 5.57 3.03 5.81
N PHE A 52 6.53 3.60 6.54
CA PHE A 52 6.22 4.48 7.66
C PHE A 52 6.18 5.94 7.21
N GLU A 53 5.01 6.36 6.70
CA GLU A 53 4.70 7.75 6.42
C GLU A 53 3.34 8.15 7.01
N ALA A 54 3.10 9.46 7.11
CA ALA A 54 1.91 9.97 7.80
C ALA A 54 0.59 9.64 7.10
N ASP A 55 0.61 9.45 5.82
CA ASP A 55 -0.58 9.09 5.02
C ASP A 55 -0.83 7.58 4.97
N GLU A 56 0.17 6.74 5.20
CA GLU A 56 0.00 5.30 5.38
C GLU A 56 -0.49 4.95 6.78
N CYS A 57 0.12 5.55 7.80
CA CYS A 57 -0.09 5.11 9.19
C CYS A 57 -0.36 6.23 10.21
N GLY A 58 -0.65 7.44 9.75
CA GLY A 58 -0.83 8.59 10.65
C GLY A 58 -1.96 8.45 11.67
N ALA A 59 -2.98 7.65 11.38
CA ALA A 59 -4.08 7.36 12.29
C ALA A 59 -3.97 5.96 12.94
N LEU A 60 -2.78 5.35 12.95
CA LEU A 60 -2.57 4.00 13.50
C LEU A 60 -3.08 3.86 14.92
N ASN A 61 -2.64 4.72 15.84
CA ASN A 61 -3.01 4.63 17.24
C ASN A 61 -4.48 4.96 17.51
N GLU A 62 -5.09 5.84 16.70
CA GLU A 62 -6.53 6.09 16.75
C GLU A 62 -7.34 4.84 16.39
N PHE A 63 -6.91 4.06 15.40
CA PHE A 63 -7.54 2.77 15.09
C PHE A 63 -7.28 1.73 16.17
N LEU A 64 -6.06 1.64 16.70
CA LEU A 64 -5.77 0.75 17.82
C LEU A 64 -6.61 1.08 19.07
N ALA A 65 -6.89 2.36 19.33
CA ALA A 65 -7.73 2.77 20.47
C ALA A 65 -9.19 2.31 20.34
N VAL A 66 -9.77 2.28 19.13
CA VAL A 66 -11.15 1.88 18.89
C VAL A 66 -11.32 0.40 18.54
N ALA A 67 -10.24 -0.30 18.20
CA ALA A 67 -10.22 -1.72 17.89
C ALA A 67 -9.30 -2.46 18.88
N PRO A 68 -9.82 -2.91 20.03
CA PRO A 68 -9.01 -3.40 21.15
C PRO A 68 -8.19 -4.65 20.82
N GLU A 69 -8.61 -5.46 19.86
CA GLU A 69 -7.91 -6.67 19.42
C GLU A 69 -7.00 -6.45 18.20
N ALA A 70 -7.02 -5.24 17.61
CA ALA A 70 -6.19 -4.95 16.46
C ALA A 70 -4.71 -4.81 16.85
N VAL A 71 -3.83 -5.31 15.98
CA VAL A 71 -2.39 -5.12 16.08
C VAL A 71 -1.84 -4.52 14.78
N PRO A 72 -0.78 -3.69 14.84
CA PRO A 72 -0.09 -3.24 13.64
C PRO A 72 0.50 -4.42 12.88
N VAL A 73 0.51 -4.35 11.54
CA VAL A 73 1.18 -5.32 10.66
C VAL A 73 2.06 -4.57 9.66
N CYS A 74 3.34 -4.92 9.61
CA CYS A 74 4.31 -4.33 8.70
C CYS A 74 5.50 -5.27 8.50
N GLY A 75 6.42 -4.91 7.60
CA GLY A 75 7.67 -5.64 7.45
C GLY A 75 8.56 -5.55 8.70
N ARG A 76 9.45 -6.53 8.85
CA ARG A 76 10.37 -6.64 10.00
C ARG A 76 11.20 -5.37 10.22
N ILE A 77 11.68 -4.74 9.16
CA ILE A 77 12.49 -3.52 9.28
C ILE A 77 11.63 -2.35 9.77
N ALA A 78 10.45 -2.12 9.20
CA ALA A 78 9.53 -1.09 9.67
C ALA A 78 9.14 -1.28 11.15
N ALA A 79 8.87 -2.53 11.56
CA ALA A 79 8.61 -2.86 12.96
C ALA A 79 9.76 -2.42 13.86
N MET A 80 10.99 -2.82 13.51
CA MET A 80 12.19 -2.58 14.32
C MET A 80 12.58 -1.10 14.44
N VAL A 81 12.43 -0.32 13.36
CA VAL A 81 13.00 1.04 13.30
C VAL A 81 11.99 2.14 13.60
N SER A 82 10.67 1.84 13.53
CA SER A 82 9.65 2.86 13.67
C SER A 82 8.41 2.38 14.43
N VAL A 83 7.76 1.29 13.98
CA VAL A 83 6.40 0.96 14.45
C VAL A 83 6.40 0.49 15.91
N ASP A 84 7.42 -0.27 16.36
CA ASP A 84 7.52 -0.76 17.74
C ASP A 84 7.71 0.39 18.77
N ASP A 85 8.27 1.54 18.33
CA ASP A 85 8.42 2.73 19.17
C ASP A 85 7.16 3.62 19.20
N VAL A 86 6.47 3.72 18.05
CA VAL A 86 5.37 4.69 17.88
C VAL A 86 4.00 4.10 18.18
N ALA A 87 3.80 2.82 17.92
CA ALA A 87 2.49 2.17 18.08
C ALA A 87 2.18 1.83 19.54
N ASP A 88 0.93 2.08 19.96
CA ASP A 88 0.44 1.75 21.31
C ASP A 88 0.36 0.23 21.59
N ARG A 89 0.59 -0.59 20.56
CA ARG A 89 0.68 -2.06 20.67
C ARG A 89 1.81 -2.59 19.81
N LYS A 90 2.42 -3.67 20.30
CA LYS A 90 3.51 -4.35 19.61
C LYS A 90 3.08 -4.81 18.22
N PRO A 91 3.82 -4.47 17.16
CA PRO A 91 3.50 -4.91 15.81
C PRO A 91 3.75 -6.41 15.61
N ARG A 92 2.94 -7.02 14.75
CA ARG A 92 3.27 -8.27 14.08
C ARG A 92 4.17 -7.96 12.92
N ALA A 93 5.46 -8.19 13.09
CA ALA A 93 6.46 -8.09 12.05
C ALA A 93 6.35 -9.29 11.10
N LEU A 94 6.31 -9.05 9.79
CA LEU A 94 6.29 -10.07 8.75
C LEU A 94 7.64 -10.16 8.08
N GLU A 95 8.07 -11.41 7.81
CA GLU A 95 9.24 -11.69 6.98
C GLU A 95 8.84 -11.72 5.49
N ASP A 96 9.84 -11.53 4.62
CA ASP A 96 9.62 -11.63 3.17
C ASP A 96 9.09 -13.01 2.78
N GLY A 97 7.98 -13.04 2.03
CA GLY A 97 7.26 -14.26 1.66
C GLY A 97 6.37 -14.85 2.76
N GLU A 98 6.30 -14.23 3.95
CA GLU A 98 5.41 -14.72 5.01
C GLU A 98 3.94 -14.45 4.65
N THR A 99 3.09 -15.45 4.93
CA THR A 99 1.65 -15.35 4.68
C THR A 99 0.89 -14.96 5.96
N LEU A 100 0.13 -13.88 5.88
CA LEU A 100 -0.89 -13.49 6.84
C LEU A 100 -2.23 -14.11 6.43
N ALA A 101 -2.70 -15.10 7.17
CA ALA A 101 -4.01 -15.70 6.95
C ALA A 101 -5.09 -14.91 7.68
N LEU A 102 -6.12 -14.45 6.95
CA LEU A 102 -7.24 -13.71 7.53
C LEU A 102 -8.51 -14.57 7.70
N GLY A 103 -8.50 -15.77 7.18
CA GLY A 103 -9.58 -16.72 7.03
C GLY A 103 -9.54 -17.30 5.62
N ARG A 104 -10.41 -16.85 4.72
CA ARG A 104 -10.38 -17.22 3.30
C ARG A 104 -9.29 -16.50 2.52
N HIS A 105 -8.97 -15.25 2.89
CA HIS A 105 -7.92 -14.46 2.29
C HIS A 105 -6.55 -14.85 2.85
N ARG A 106 -5.59 -14.95 1.96
CA ARG A 106 -4.20 -15.24 2.27
C ARG A 106 -3.32 -14.15 1.65
N LEU A 107 -2.73 -13.33 2.50
CA LEU A 107 -1.92 -12.20 2.08
C LEU A 107 -0.45 -12.48 2.30
N THR A 108 0.32 -12.53 1.22
CA THR A 108 1.77 -12.71 1.29
C THR A 108 2.46 -11.36 1.39
N TRP A 109 3.32 -11.18 2.39
CA TRP A 109 4.16 -10.00 2.53
C TRP A 109 5.35 -10.07 1.57
N LEU A 110 5.67 -8.96 0.97
CA LEU A 110 6.76 -8.81 -0.01
C LEU A 110 7.61 -7.61 0.39
N ASP A 111 8.84 -7.85 0.83
CA ASP A 111 9.79 -6.77 1.04
C ASP A 111 10.11 -6.11 -0.30
N THR A 112 9.93 -4.79 -0.36
CA THR A 112 10.21 -3.98 -1.54
C THR A 112 11.10 -2.78 -1.19
N PRO A 113 12.30 -3.03 -0.59
CA PRO A 113 13.13 -1.95 -0.08
C PRO A 113 13.45 -0.94 -1.18
N HIS A 114 13.19 0.34 -0.89
CA HIS A 114 13.36 1.48 -1.80
C HIS A 114 12.42 1.47 -3.03
N VAL A 115 11.32 0.72 -3.01
CA VAL A 115 10.37 0.68 -4.13
C VAL A 115 8.94 0.96 -3.62
N PRO A 116 8.37 2.12 -4.00
CA PRO A 116 9.01 3.21 -4.75
C PRO A 116 10.07 3.98 -3.95
N HIS A 117 9.94 4.07 -2.63
CA HIS A 117 10.89 4.70 -1.68
C HIS A 117 10.79 4.01 -0.32
N ALA A 118 11.45 4.57 0.71
CA ALA A 118 11.60 3.98 2.04
C ALA A 118 12.30 2.61 2.04
N TRP A 119 13.37 2.50 2.83
CA TRP A 119 14.20 1.28 2.87
C TRP A 119 13.50 0.09 3.53
N GLU A 120 12.43 0.33 4.29
CA GLU A 120 11.60 -0.66 4.98
C GLU A 120 10.27 -0.94 4.27
N CYS A 121 10.10 -0.42 3.04
CA CYS A 121 8.86 -0.58 2.27
C CYS A 121 8.57 -2.04 1.94
N GLY A 122 7.29 -2.38 1.95
CA GLY A 122 6.79 -3.69 1.53
C GLY A 122 5.32 -3.65 1.16
N PHE A 123 4.88 -4.67 0.44
CA PHE A 123 3.53 -4.78 -0.08
C PHE A 123 2.86 -6.07 0.38
N LEU A 124 1.54 -6.11 0.32
CA LEU A 124 0.75 -7.32 0.53
C LEU A 124 0.13 -7.78 -0.79
N PHE A 125 0.29 -9.06 -1.09
CA PHE A 125 -0.39 -9.70 -2.21
C PHE A 125 -1.46 -10.66 -1.70
N ASP A 126 -2.72 -10.37 -1.99
CA ASP A 126 -3.82 -11.29 -1.73
C ASP A 126 -3.89 -12.35 -2.83
N GLU A 127 -3.49 -13.56 -2.50
CA GLU A 127 -3.49 -14.72 -3.41
C GLU A 127 -4.90 -15.08 -3.85
N THR A 128 -5.91 -14.83 -3.01
CA THR A 128 -7.32 -15.22 -3.23
C THR A 128 -7.97 -14.36 -4.31
N THR A 129 -7.73 -13.06 -4.29
CA THR A 129 -8.30 -12.11 -5.25
C THR A 129 -7.30 -11.65 -6.31
N ARG A 130 -6.02 -12.05 -6.18
CA ARG A 130 -4.90 -11.58 -7.00
C ARG A 130 -4.74 -10.06 -6.98
N THR A 131 -4.95 -9.48 -5.80
CA THR A 131 -4.82 -8.04 -5.54
C THR A 131 -3.46 -7.74 -4.92
N LEU A 132 -2.68 -6.87 -5.53
CA LEU A 132 -1.48 -6.30 -4.95
C LEU A 132 -1.82 -4.96 -4.28
N LEU A 133 -1.69 -4.91 -2.96
CA LEU A 133 -1.74 -3.68 -2.17
C LEU A 133 -0.37 -3.01 -2.28
N CYS A 134 -0.24 -2.12 -3.26
CA CYS A 134 1.06 -1.72 -3.81
C CYS A 134 1.53 -0.32 -3.37
N GLY A 135 0.95 0.20 -2.26
CA GLY A 135 1.37 1.49 -1.70
C GLY A 135 1.42 2.58 -2.77
N ASP A 136 2.51 3.29 -2.81
CA ASP A 136 2.72 4.44 -3.68
C ASP A 136 3.13 4.11 -5.13
N LEU A 137 3.17 2.83 -5.52
CA LEU A 137 3.29 2.53 -6.93
C LEU A 137 2.12 3.13 -7.71
N PHE A 138 2.40 3.70 -8.86
CA PHE A 138 1.41 4.35 -9.73
C PHE A 138 0.67 5.52 -9.07
N THR A 139 1.32 6.28 -8.20
CA THR A 139 0.77 7.50 -7.59
C THR A 139 0.26 8.47 -8.65
N GLN A 140 -1.02 8.84 -8.57
CA GLN A 140 -1.69 9.75 -9.50
C GLN A 140 -2.06 11.03 -8.76
N GLY A 141 -1.67 12.19 -9.32
CA GLY A 141 -2.05 13.50 -8.78
C GLY A 141 -3.51 13.83 -9.08
N GLY A 142 -4.09 14.76 -8.28
CA GLY A 142 -5.49 15.17 -8.38
C GLY A 142 -6.40 14.49 -7.35
N ALA A 143 -7.64 14.96 -7.25
CA ALA A 143 -8.62 14.45 -6.30
C ALA A 143 -9.85 13.80 -6.94
N GLU A 144 -10.01 13.93 -8.27
CA GLU A 144 -11.17 13.41 -8.98
C GLU A 144 -10.81 12.12 -9.71
N HIS A 145 -10.86 11.01 -8.99
CA HIS A 145 -10.55 9.67 -9.50
C HIS A 145 -11.74 8.72 -9.30
N ALA A 146 -11.99 7.86 -10.28
CA ALA A 146 -12.86 6.71 -10.07
C ALA A 146 -12.22 5.78 -9.01
N PRO A 147 -13.00 5.17 -8.10
CA PRO A 147 -12.42 4.26 -7.11
C PRO A 147 -11.60 3.14 -7.73
N VAL A 148 -12.08 2.59 -8.86
CA VAL A 148 -11.40 1.56 -9.66
C VAL A 148 -11.51 1.91 -11.13
N THR A 149 -10.46 1.67 -11.91
CA THR A 149 -10.42 1.90 -13.36
C THR A 149 -9.69 0.79 -14.11
N GLU A 150 -10.00 0.63 -15.38
CA GLU A 150 -9.22 -0.17 -16.36
C GLU A 150 -8.47 0.73 -17.34
N SER A 151 -8.65 2.06 -17.21
CA SER A 151 -7.98 3.07 -18.04
C SER A 151 -6.50 3.18 -17.69
N ASP A 152 -5.75 3.91 -18.51
CA ASP A 152 -4.32 4.17 -18.27
C ASP A 152 -4.11 4.92 -16.95
N ILE A 153 -3.30 4.32 -16.06
CA ILE A 153 -2.79 4.96 -14.84
C ILE A 153 -1.28 5.20 -14.91
N LEU A 154 -0.59 4.60 -15.90
CA LEU A 154 0.87 4.79 -16.06
C LEU A 154 1.18 6.23 -16.49
N GLY A 155 0.50 6.74 -17.51
CA GLY A 155 0.71 8.11 -17.97
C GLY A 155 0.51 9.15 -16.87
N PRO A 156 -0.62 9.17 -16.15
CA PRO A 156 -0.83 10.04 -14.98
C PRO A 156 0.22 9.87 -13.88
N SER A 157 0.65 8.64 -13.60
CA SER A 157 1.69 8.36 -12.60
C SER A 157 3.06 8.90 -13.02
N GLU A 158 3.43 8.72 -14.28
CA GLU A 158 4.68 9.27 -14.83
C GLU A 158 4.67 10.82 -14.85
N ALA A 159 3.53 11.44 -15.12
CA ALA A 159 3.39 12.89 -15.01
C ALA A 159 3.57 13.37 -13.55
N MET A 160 3.04 12.62 -12.58
CA MET A 160 3.24 12.90 -11.15
C MET A 160 4.72 12.74 -10.78
N ARG A 161 5.36 11.66 -11.19
CA ARG A 161 6.78 11.39 -10.94
C ARG A 161 7.69 12.44 -11.56
N ALA A 162 7.39 12.91 -12.76
CA ALA A 162 8.15 14.00 -13.39
C ALA A 162 8.04 15.33 -12.62
N SER A 163 6.93 15.54 -11.92
CA SER A 163 6.70 16.73 -11.09
C SER A 163 7.33 16.62 -9.69
N LEU A 164 7.30 15.43 -9.12
CA LEU A 164 7.81 15.11 -7.78
C LEU A 164 8.48 13.74 -7.85
N ASP A 165 9.79 13.74 -7.95
CA ASP A 165 10.58 12.52 -8.08
C ASP A 165 10.66 11.79 -6.74
N TYR A 166 9.66 10.95 -6.47
CA TYR A 166 9.51 10.23 -5.20
C TYR A 166 10.09 8.82 -5.22
N TYR A 167 10.63 8.36 -6.34
CA TYR A 167 11.32 7.05 -6.41
C TYR A 167 12.75 7.14 -5.90
N ALA A 168 13.19 6.10 -5.21
CA ALA A 168 14.53 6.05 -4.65
C ALA A 168 15.65 5.73 -5.66
N HIS A 169 15.30 5.37 -6.90
CA HIS A 169 16.24 5.07 -8.00
C HIS A 169 17.37 4.12 -7.60
N GLY A 170 17.01 2.98 -7.05
CA GLY A 170 17.97 2.00 -6.56
C GLY A 170 18.22 0.85 -7.54
N ARG A 171 19.43 0.27 -7.51
CA ARG A 171 19.77 -0.93 -8.31
C ARG A 171 18.85 -2.14 -8.04
N SER A 172 18.09 -2.15 -6.96
CA SER A 172 17.10 -3.17 -6.63
C SER A 172 15.73 -2.90 -7.25
N THR A 173 15.49 -1.72 -7.82
CA THR A 173 14.19 -1.31 -8.39
C THR A 173 13.72 -2.31 -9.45
N ARG A 174 14.50 -2.54 -10.49
CA ARG A 174 14.14 -3.45 -11.58
C ARG A 174 13.88 -4.89 -11.11
N PRO A 175 14.77 -5.55 -10.36
CA PRO A 175 14.51 -6.90 -9.83
C PRO A 175 13.27 -6.98 -8.96
N THR A 176 12.99 -5.98 -8.14
CA THR A 176 11.78 -5.91 -7.31
C THR A 176 10.53 -5.83 -8.17
N MET A 177 10.51 -4.95 -9.17
CA MET A 177 9.38 -4.81 -10.09
C MET A 177 9.11 -6.11 -10.88
N GLU A 178 10.15 -6.79 -11.35
CA GLU A 178 10.02 -8.09 -12.02
C GLU A 178 9.44 -9.18 -11.10
N ARG A 179 9.86 -9.19 -9.83
CA ARG A 179 9.30 -10.08 -8.81
C ARG A 179 7.81 -9.81 -8.58
N LEU A 180 7.40 -8.55 -8.44
CA LEU A 180 6.00 -8.16 -8.30
C LEU A 180 5.19 -8.54 -9.55
N ALA A 181 5.72 -8.28 -10.74
CA ALA A 181 5.08 -8.65 -12.01
C ALA A 181 4.88 -10.17 -12.15
N ALA A 182 5.82 -10.99 -11.64
CA ALA A 182 5.74 -12.44 -11.68
C ALA A 182 4.53 -13.00 -10.89
N LEU A 183 4.00 -12.26 -9.92
CA LEU A 183 2.78 -12.61 -9.20
C LEU A 183 1.52 -12.49 -10.08
N ARG A 184 1.60 -11.82 -11.22
CA ARG A 184 0.49 -11.56 -12.16
C ARG A 184 -0.76 -11.03 -11.46
N PRO A 185 -0.69 -9.91 -10.73
CA PRO A 185 -1.86 -9.34 -10.10
C PRO A 185 -2.90 -8.94 -11.16
N SER A 186 -4.18 -9.12 -10.84
CA SER A 186 -5.30 -8.62 -11.66
C SER A 186 -5.83 -7.29 -11.15
N THR A 187 -5.47 -6.93 -9.93
CA THR A 187 -5.82 -5.64 -9.33
C THR A 187 -4.59 -5.03 -8.66
N LEU A 188 -4.35 -3.75 -8.92
CA LEU A 188 -3.35 -2.93 -8.25
C LEU A 188 -4.09 -1.93 -7.34
N ALA A 189 -3.93 -2.11 -6.05
CA ALA A 189 -4.54 -1.27 -5.02
C ALA A 189 -3.55 -0.16 -4.63
N CYS A 190 -3.56 0.93 -5.41
CA CYS A 190 -2.66 2.07 -5.25
C CYS A 190 -3.08 2.97 -4.09
N MET A 191 -2.13 3.57 -3.38
CA MET A 191 -2.40 4.51 -2.29
C MET A 191 -3.02 5.81 -2.79
N HIS A 192 -2.64 6.29 -3.97
CA HIS A 192 -3.06 7.57 -4.53
C HIS A 192 -3.62 7.42 -5.93
N GLY A 193 -4.79 8.04 -6.17
CA GLY A 193 -5.51 7.93 -7.43
C GLY A 193 -6.47 6.75 -7.47
N SER A 194 -6.74 6.21 -8.67
CA SER A 194 -7.58 5.02 -8.84
C SER A 194 -6.82 3.74 -8.49
N ALA A 195 -7.50 2.78 -7.84
CA ALA A 195 -7.11 1.39 -7.99
C ALA A 195 -7.30 0.95 -9.44
N TRP A 196 -6.54 -0.05 -9.90
CA TRP A 196 -6.55 -0.45 -11.31
C TRP A 196 -6.81 -1.94 -11.49
N GLN A 197 -7.53 -2.31 -12.53
CA GLN A 197 -7.80 -3.70 -12.90
C GLN A 197 -7.36 -4.00 -14.33
N GLY A 198 -6.73 -5.17 -14.53
CA GLY A 198 -6.27 -5.64 -15.82
C GLY A 198 -5.06 -6.58 -15.72
N ASP A 199 -4.21 -6.56 -16.76
CA ASP A 199 -2.95 -7.31 -16.77
C ASP A 199 -1.86 -6.57 -15.97
N GLY A 200 -1.86 -6.78 -14.65
CA GLY A 200 -0.91 -6.13 -13.75
C GLY A 200 0.54 -6.52 -14.02
N GLN A 201 0.81 -7.72 -14.54
CA GLN A 201 2.17 -8.09 -14.96
C GLN A 201 2.69 -7.12 -16.02
N LYS A 202 1.89 -6.92 -17.07
CA LYS A 202 2.25 -6.02 -18.17
C LYS A 202 2.43 -4.58 -17.68
N LEU A 203 1.53 -4.10 -16.82
CA LEU A 203 1.56 -2.72 -16.34
C LEU A 203 2.76 -2.46 -15.42
N ILE A 204 3.08 -3.38 -14.51
CA ILE A 204 4.25 -3.28 -13.63
C ILE A 204 5.55 -3.29 -14.43
N LEU A 205 5.67 -4.15 -15.45
CA LEU A 205 6.85 -4.17 -16.33
C LEU A 205 6.96 -2.88 -17.15
N ALA A 206 5.85 -2.30 -17.62
CA ALA A 206 5.86 -1.02 -18.32
C ALA A 206 6.34 0.14 -17.43
N LEU A 207 5.98 0.14 -16.14
CA LEU A 207 6.53 1.09 -15.17
C LEU A 207 8.03 0.87 -14.96
N ALA A 208 8.48 -0.38 -14.81
CA ALA A 208 9.90 -0.69 -14.69
C ALA A 208 10.70 -0.20 -15.90
N ASP A 209 10.18 -0.42 -17.13
CA ASP A 209 10.80 0.07 -18.36
C ASP A 209 10.85 1.60 -18.43
N SER A 210 9.88 2.29 -17.82
CA SER A 210 9.88 3.76 -17.73
C SER A 210 10.94 4.26 -16.75
N LEU A 211 11.10 3.61 -15.60
CA LEU A 211 12.11 3.96 -14.61
C LEU A 211 13.54 3.76 -15.18
N ASP A 212 13.81 2.63 -15.85
CA ASP A 212 15.11 2.35 -16.46
C ASP A 212 15.50 3.42 -17.52
N ARG A 213 14.53 3.92 -18.29
CA ARG A 213 14.78 4.98 -19.28
C ARG A 213 15.22 6.30 -18.65
N VAL A 214 14.70 6.63 -17.49
CA VAL A 214 15.05 7.85 -16.76
C VAL A 214 16.47 7.72 -16.19
N GLU A 215 16.79 6.59 -15.58
CA GLU A 215 18.13 6.33 -15.05
C GLU A 215 19.21 6.33 -16.14
N ALA A 216 18.89 5.83 -17.34
CA ALA A 216 19.82 5.84 -18.48
C ALA A 216 20.00 7.21 -19.13
N GLY A 217 19.09 8.16 -18.92
CA GLY A 217 19.14 9.52 -19.46
C GLY A 217 19.68 10.58 -18.48
N ALA A 218 19.93 10.20 -17.24
CA ALA A 218 20.49 11.05 -16.18
C ALA A 218 22.02 10.84 -16.11
#